data_fdbd4f8e8dd08342cfa7cacc4b9ba65f
#
_entry.id   fdbd4f8e8dd08342cfa7cacc4b9ba65f
#
_cell.length_a   1.000
_cell.length_b   1.000
_cell.length_c   1.000
_cell.angle_alpha   90.00
_cell.angle_beta   90.00
_cell.angle_gamma   90.00
#
_symmetry.space_group_name_H-M   'P 1'
#
loop_
_entity.id
_entity.type
_entity.pdbx_description
1 polymer ?
#
loop_
_entity_poly.entity_id
_entity_poly.type
_entity_poly.pdbx_seq_one_letter_code
_entity_poly.pdbx_strand_id
1 'polypeptide(L)'
;LGALSDEVKPLDLNTRTIVNTNHEPEFRGTKFVNEAKKQHAIELFRVSNEAILKSFLKKQPDRKAFIYLRISGENQPEQYVLLYGQYKTAAEANQALSTLNLNLPASVKPEVVLIQQYVSLVNNLGSEELASNQKLYEIRLKNVPLPKVDESVRLRQQTQAEVKPRSSDATTSTTIVRRDAAGNVLDVQKSESAVEGAPQP
;
A
#
# COMPACT_ATOMS: atom_id res chain seq x y z
N LEU A 1 -21.23 -20.37 34.74
CA LEU A 1 -20.91 -19.07 34.12
C LEU A 1 -19.41 -18.95 33.97
N GLY A 2 -18.86 -19.59 32.93
CA GLY A 2 -17.46 -19.48 32.56
C GLY A 2 -17.24 -18.17 31.85
N ALA A 3 -16.44 -17.30 32.43
CA ALA A 3 -15.91 -16.16 31.75
C ALA A 3 -14.95 -16.67 30.66
N LEU A 4 -15.35 -16.54 29.41
CA LEU A 4 -14.43 -16.61 28.30
C LEU A 4 -13.62 -15.32 28.34
N SER A 5 -12.55 -15.32 29.11
CA SER A 5 -11.48 -14.39 28.88
C SER A 5 -10.77 -14.87 27.60
N ASP A 6 -11.20 -14.36 26.46
CA ASP A 6 -10.33 -14.34 25.28
C ASP A 6 -9.09 -13.56 25.69
N GLU A 7 -8.08 -14.31 26.09
CA GLU A 7 -6.77 -13.78 26.40
C GLU A 7 -6.22 -13.22 25.10
N VAL A 8 -6.44 -11.91 24.89
CA VAL A 8 -5.85 -11.18 23.79
C VAL A 8 -4.36 -11.32 23.99
N LYS A 9 -3.74 -12.15 23.15
CA LYS A 9 -2.28 -12.31 23.17
C LYS A 9 -1.64 -10.93 23.06
N PRO A 10 -0.73 -10.58 23.99
CA PRO A 10 -0.05 -9.29 23.90
C PRO A 10 0.59 -9.15 22.53
N LEU A 11 0.45 -7.97 21.92
CA LEU A 11 1.13 -7.62 20.68
C LEU A 11 2.64 -7.87 20.87
N ASP A 12 3.19 -8.73 20.02
CA ASP A 12 4.64 -8.94 20.01
C ASP A 12 5.33 -7.70 19.44
N LEU A 13 5.73 -6.80 20.34
CA LEU A 13 6.43 -5.55 20.00
C LEU A 13 7.85 -5.79 19.44
N ASN A 14 8.29 -7.05 19.40
CA ASN A 14 9.58 -7.43 18.81
C ASN A 14 9.51 -7.69 17.30
N THR A 15 8.44 -7.26 16.65
CA THR A 15 8.27 -7.43 15.20
C THR A 15 8.67 -6.17 14.44
N ARG A 16 9.30 -6.36 13.29
CA ARG A 16 9.56 -5.31 12.32
C ARG A 16 9.12 -5.75 10.93
N THR A 17 8.73 -4.79 10.13
CA THR A 17 8.39 -5.02 8.72
C THR A 17 9.67 -5.17 7.90
N ILE A 18 9.80 -6.29 7.20
CA ILE A 18 10.84 -6.49 6.19
C ILE A 18 10.18 -6.43 4.82
N VAL A 19 10.77 -5.60 3.97
CA VAL A 19 10.30 -5.40 2.61
C VAL A 19 11.07 -6.34 1.69
N ASN A 20 10.36 -7.12 0.90
CA ASN A 20 10.94 -8.09 -0.02
C ASN A 20 10.35 -7.93 -1.42
N THR A 21 11.21 -7.77 -2.43
CA THR A 21 10.80 -7.75 -3.85
C THR A 21 10.74 -9.17 -4.38
N ASN A 22 9.57 -9.61 -4.78
CA ASN A 22 9.37 -10.97 -5.30
C ASN A 22 8.76 -10.99 -6.71
N HIS A 23 8.73 -9.84 -7.39
CA HIS A 23 8.19 -9.74 -8.74
C HIS A 23 9.18 -10.22 -9.79
N GLU A 24 8.64 -10.76 -10.89
CA GLU A 24 9.45 -11.11 -12.07
C GLU A 24 9.92 -9.85 -12.80
N PRO A 25 10.94 -9.95 -13.66
CA PRO A 25 11.49 -8.79 -14.39
C PRO A 25 10.50 -8.04 -15.29
N GLU A 26 9.41 -8.70 -15.68
CA GLU A 26 8.34 -8.15 -16.52
C GLU A 26 7.37 -7.24 -15.74
N PHE A 27 7.48 -7.20 -14.42
CA PHE A 27 6.65 -6.32 -13.60
C PHE A 27 6.89 -4.85 -13.91
N ARG A 28 5.81 -4.11 -14.08
CA ARG A 28 5.84 -2.67 -14.32
C ARG A 28 4.87 -1.98 -13.37
N GLY A 29 5.14 -0.72 -13.13
CA GLY A 29 4.35 0.10 -12.22
C GLY A 29 3.85 1.38 -12.86
N THR A 30 3.46 2.33 -12.03
CA THR A 30 2.85 3.61 -12.39
C THR A 30 3.68 4.39 -13.41
N LYS A 31 5.00 4.41 -13.27
CA LYS A 31 5.88 5.11 -14.21
C LYS A 31 5.69 4.59 -15.64
N PHE A 32 5.72 3.28 -15.82
CA PHE A 32 5.51 2.65 -17.13
C PHE A 32 4.14 3.00 -17.70
N VAL A 33 3.08 2.87 -16.90
CA VAL A 33 1.71 3.12 -17.35
C VAL A 33 1.52 4.57 -17.79
N ASN A 34 2.10 5.52 -17.07
CA ASN A 34 2.05 6.94 -17.42
C ASN A 34 2.82 7.27 -18.70
N GLU A 35 3.99 6.66 -18.91
CA GLU A 35 4.80 6.84 -20.11
C GLU A 35 4.13 6.20 -21.34
N ALA A 36 3.55 5.02 -21.17
CA ALA A 36 2.92 4.23 -22.24
C ALA A 36 1.41 4.46 -22.42
N LYS A 37 0.79 5.38 -21.69
CA LYS A 37 -0.68 5.56 -21.66
C LYS A 37 -1.35 5.75 -23.00
N LYS A 38 -0.64 6.28 -24.00
CA LYS A 38 -1.14 6.48 -25.36
C LYS A 38 -0.94 5.26 -26.28
N GLN A 39 -0.32 4.22 -25.77
CA GLN A 39 -0.03 2.99 -26.51
C GLN A 39 -1.08 1.93 -26.23
N HIS A 40 -1.16 0.97 -27.12
CA HIS A 40 -2.00 -0.20 -27.01
C HIS A 40 -1.16 -1.43 -26.62
N ALA A 41 -1.80 -2.35 -25.95
CA ALA A 41 -1.25 -3.67 -25.64
C ALA A 41 -2.34 -4.73 -25.83
N ILE A 42 -1.94 -5.99 -25.84
CA ILE A 42 -2.89 -7.11 -25.83
C ILE A 42 -3.00 -7.58 -24.37
N GLU A 43 -4.16 -7.40 -23.77
CA GLU A 43 -4.46 -8.00 -22.47
C GLU A 43 -4.73 -9.49 -22.66
N LEU A 44 -3.92 -10.34 -22.04
CA LEU A 44 -4.04 -11.78 -22.16
C LEU A 44 -5.02 -12.34 -21.12
N PHE A 45 -4.78 -12.04 -19.85
CA PHE A 45 -5.66 -12.46 -18.75
C PHE A 45 -5.39 -11.68 -17.47
N ARG A 46 -6.33 -11.81 -16.52
CA ARG A 46 -6.22 -11.30 -15.16
C ARG A 46 -6.29 -12.44 -14.15
N VAL A 47 -5.50 -12.33 -13.08
CA VAL A 47 -5.46 -13.31 -11.99
C VAL A 47 -5.32 -12.62 -10.65
N SER A 48 -5.93 -13.17 -9.61
CA SER A 48 -5.76 -12.67 -8.24
C SER A 48 -4.46 -13.13 -7.60
N ASN A 49 -3.88 -14.23 -8.10
CA ASN A 49 -2.64 -14.79 -7.57
C ASN A 49 -1.50 -14.65 -8.57
N GLU A 50 -0.48 -13.88 -8.19
CA GLU A 50 0.71 -13.66 -9.02
C GLU A 50 1.45 -14.97 -9.38
N ALA A 51 1.38 -15.99 -8.54
CA ALA A 51 2.04 -17.26 -8.80
C ALA A 51 1.54 -17.95 -10.08
N ILE A 52 0.26 -17.77 -10.43
CA ILE A 52 -0.32 -18.30 -11.67
C ILE A 52 0.34 -17.63 -12.87
N LEU A 53 0.45 -16.29 -12.83
CA LEU A 53 1.09 -15.49 -13.86
C LEU A 53 2.57 -15.85 -14.00
N LYS A 54 3.30 -15.95 -12.90
CA LYS A 54 4.70 -16.38 -12.87
C LYS A 54 4.90 -17.76 -13.50
N SER A 55 4.00 -18.69 -13.18
CA SER A 55 4.03 -20.06 -13.75
C SER A 55 3.79 -20.06 -15.26
N PHE A 56 2.91 -19.18 -15.75
CA PHE A 56 2.71 -19.00 -17.18
C PHE A 56 3.95 -18.42 -17.86
N LEU A 57 4.55 -17.36 -17.31
CA LEU A 57 5.76 -16.73 -17.84
C LEU A 57 6.95 -17.70 -17.93
N LYS A 58 7.11 -18.57 -16.93
CA LYS A 58 8.19 -19.59 -16.92
C LYS A 58 8.11 -20.58 -18.09
N LYS A 59 6.92 -20.79 -18.63
CA LYS A 59 6.69 -21.70 -19.77
C LYS A 59 6.92 -21.02 -21.13
N GLN A 60 7.08 -19.70 -21.16
CA GLN A 60 7.27 -18.98 -22.40
C GLN A 60 8.73 -19.00 -22.84
N PRO A 61 9.03 -19.36 -24.10
CA PRO A 61 10.39 -19.39 -24.62
C PRO A 61 10.98 -17.98 -24.79
N ASP A 62 10.16 -17.00 -25.14
CA ASP A 62 10.52 -15.59 -25.23
C ASP A 62 9.62 -14.74 -24.32
N ARG A 63 10.26 -14.03 -23.40
CA ARG A 63 9.55 -13.23 -22.37
C ARG A 63 9.62 -11.72 -22.61
N LYS A 64 10.32 -11.27 -23.66
CA LYS A 64 10.64 -9.85 -23.87
C LYS A 64 9.44 -8.95 -24.09
N ALA A 65 8.38 -9.49 -24.72
CA ALA A 65 7.18 -8.73 -25.02
C ALA A 65 6.14 -8.75 -23.89
N PHE A 66 6.33 -9.58 -22.86
CA PHE A 66 5.40 -9.65 -21.75
C PHE A 66 5.64 -8.54 -20.74
N ILE A 67 4.55 -8.04 -20.22
CA ILE A 67 4.51 -7.01 -19.19
C ILE A 67 3.36 -7.38 -18.26
N TYR A 68 3.54 -7.23 -16.95
CA TYR A 68 2.41 -7.36 -16.05
C TYR A 68 2.34 -6.24 -15.04
N LEU A 69 1.12 -5.91 -14.65
CA LEU A 69 0.78 -4.86 -13.73
C LEU A 69 0.02 -5.45 -12.54
N ARG A 70 0.21 -4.86 -11.37
CA ARG A 70 -0.69 -5.04 -10.24
C ARG A 70 -1.72 -3.92 -10.29
N ILE A 71 -2.99 -4.28 -10.27
CA ILE A 71 -4.11 -3.35 -10.31
C ILE A 71 -5.04 -3.55 -9.13
N SER A 72 -5.59 -2.47 -8.64
CA SER A 72 -6.65 -2.46 -7.63
C SER A 72 -7.46 -1.17 -7.76
N GLY A 73 -8.69 -1.17 -7.28
CA GLY A 73 -9.56 -0.01 -7.28
C GLY A 73 -10.55 -0.06 -6.15
N GLU A 74 -11.28 1.01 -5.94
CA GLU A 74 -12.25 1.15 -4.84
C GLU A 74 -13.29 0.02 -4.83
N ASN A 75 -13.74 -0.41 -6.03
CA ASN A 75 -14.70 -1.50 -6.21
C ASN A 75 -14.11 -2.70 -6.96
N GLN A 76 -12.79 -2.76 -7.08
CA GLN A 76 -12.09 -3.81 -7.80
C GLN A 76 -11.05 -4.46 -6.89
N PRO A 77 -11.14 -5.78 -6.69
CA PRO A 77 -10.15 -6.49 -5.90
C PRO A 77 -8.77 -6.41 -6.56
N GLU A 78 -7.74 -6.58 -5.75
CA GLU A 78 -6.37 -6.65 -6.25
C GLU A 78 -6.20 -7.81 -7.22
N GLN A 79 -5.66 -7.51 -8.39
CA GLN A 79 -5.40 -8.46 -9.46
C GLN A 79 -4.08 -8.15 -10.14
N TYR A 80 -3.55 -9.16 -10.83
CA TYR A 80 -2.41 -9.02 -11.73
C TYR A 80 -2.90 -9.19 -13.17
N VAL A 81 -2.55 -8.25 -14.03
CA VAL A 81 -2.90 -8.24 -15.45
C VAL A 81 -1.67 -8.54 -16.27
N LEU A 82 -1.74 -9.55 -17.13
CA LEU A 82 -0.69 -9.84 -18.09
C LEU A 82 -0.99 -9.21 -19.44
N LEU A 83 -0.05 -8.40 -19.90
CA LEU A 83 -0.08 -7.69 -21.18
C LEU A 83 1.01 -8.27 -22.10
N TYR A 84 0.74 -8.19 -23.38
CA TYR A 84 1.70 -8.57 -24.44
C TYR A 84 1.86 -7.43 -25.44
N GLY A 85 3.11 -7.04 -25.67
CA GLY A 85 3.49 -6.04 -26.65
C GLY A 85 3.16 -4.61 -26.25
N GLN A 86 3.68 -3.69 -27.05
CA GLN A 86 3.41 -2.25 -26.99
C GLN A 86 3.25 -1.76 -28.42
N TYR A 87 2.10 -1.22 -28.77
CA TYR A 87 1.74 -0.82 -30.11
C TYR A 87 1.32 0.64 -30.13
N LYS A 88 1.68 1.36 -31.18
CA LYS A 88 1.31 2.77 -31.32
C LYS A 88 -0.18 2.93 -31.64
N THR A 89 -0.76 1.98 -32.37
CA THR A 89 -2.15 2.02 -32.82
C THR A 89 -2.90 0.74 -32.46
N ALA A 90 -4.21 0.86 -32.34
CA ALA A 90 -5.07 -0.30 -32.15
C ALA A 90 -5.02 -1.28 -33.34
N ALA A 91 -4.82 -0.76 -34.56
CA ALA A 91 -4.70 -1.58 -35.75
C ALA A 91 -3.46 -2.50 -35.72
N GLU A 92 -2.31 -1.96 -35.32
CA GLU A 92 -1.08 -2.74 -35.12
C GLU A 92 -1.29 -3.82 -34.04
N ALA A 93 -1.92 -3.46 -32.92
CA ALA A 93 -2.21 -4.41 -31.87
C ALA A 93 -3.16 -5.54 -32.30
N ASN A 94 -4.21 -5.20 -33.07
CA ASN A 94 -5.14 -6.20 -33.63
C ASN A 94 -4.46 -7.12 -34.65
N GLN A 95 -3.58 -6.58 -35.48
CA GLN A 95 -2.79 -7.39 -36.40
C GLN A 95 -1.86 -8.36 -35.63
N ALA A 96 -1.20 -7.88 -34.59
CA ALA A 96 -0.38 -8.73 -33.74
C ALA A 96 -1.21 -9.78 -33.01
N LEU A 97 -2.41 -9.44 -32.52
CA LEU A 97 -3.33 -10.38 -31.90
C LEU A 97 -3.75 -11.50 -32.84
N SER A 98 -4.01 -11.19 -34.10
CA SER A 98 -4.42 -12.19 -35.11
C SER A 98 -3.32 -13.22 -35.42
N THR A 99 -2.05 -12.84 -35.25
CA THR A 99 -0.89 -13.72 -35.50
C THR A 99 -0.32 -14.32 -34.21
N LEU A 100 -0.85 -13.89 -33.05
CA LEU A 100 -0.36 -14.32 -31.76
C LEU A 100 -0.70 -15.80 -31.49
N ASN A 101 0.34 -16.62 -31.34
CA ASN A 101 0.19 -18.05 -31.06
C ASN A 101 0.80 -18.35 -29.67
N LEU A 102 -0.01 -18.17 -28.64
CA LEU A 102 0.33 -18.52 -27.26
C LEU A 102 -0.55 -19.69 -26.82
N ASN A 103 0.02 -20.63 -26.07
CA ASN A 103 -0.72 -21.74 -25.49
C ASN A 103 -1.60 -21.24 -24.32
N LEU A 104 -2.65 -20.51 -24.65
CA LEU A 104 -3.63 -20.02 -23.68
C LEU A 104 -4.78 -21.02 -23.53
N PRO A 105 -5.36 -21.15 -22.33
CA PRO A 105 -6.58 -21.91 -22.14
C PRO A 105 -7.71 -21.37 -23.02
N ALA A 106 -8.59 -22.25 -23.50
CA ALA A 106 -9.71 -21.85 -24.37
C ALA A 106 -10.68 -20.83 -23.72
N SER A 107 -10.70 -20.76 -22.40
CA SER A 107 -11.49 -19.80 -21.64
C SER A 107 -10.90 -18.37 -21.65
N VAL A 108 -9.64 -18.22 -22.04
CA VAL A 108 -8.94 -16.94 -22.08
C VAL A 108 -9.19 -16.31 -23.45
N LYS A 109 -9.69 -15.08 -23.45
CA LYS A 109 -9.93 -14.30 -24.65
C LYS A 109 -9.05 -13.05 -24.61
N PRO A 110 -7.89 -13.07 -25.30
CA PRO A 110 -7.05 -11.88 -25.40
C PRO A 110 -7.78 -10.75 -26.10
N GLU A 111 -7.56 -9.54 -25.64
CA GLU A 111 -8.17 -8.33 -26.23
C GLU A 111 -7.17 -7.18 -26.35
N VAL A 112 -7.38 -6.33 -27.34
CA VAL A 112 -6.58 -5.12 -27.50
C VAL A 112 -7.11 -4.05 -26.55
N VAL A 113 -6.21 -3.47 -25.75
CA VAL A 113 -6.52 -2.46 -24.75
C VAL A 113 -5.64 -1.23 -24.89
N LEU A 114 -6.16 -0.06 -24.53
CA LEU A 114 -5.38 1.15 -24.37
C LEU A 114 -4.76 1.15 -22.95
N ILE A 115 -3.45 1.32 -22.84
CA ILE A 115 -2.74 1.28 -21.54
C ILE A 115 -3.26 2.35 -20.57
N GLN A 116 -3.82 3.44 -21.09
CA GLN A 116 -4.42 4.50 -20.27
C GLN A 116 -5.48 4.00 -19.29
N GLN A 117 -6.20 2.92 -19.59
CA GLN A 117 -7.22 2.37 -18.68
C GLN A 117 -6.67 1.92 -17.34
N TYR A 118 -5.37 1.62 -17.27
CA TYR A 118 -4.71 1.18 -16.03
C TYR A 118 -4.16 2.32 -15.18
N VAL A 119 -4.15 3.56 -15.68
CA VAL A 119 -3.56 4.71 -14.96
C VAL A 119 -4.15 4.89 -13.57
N SER A 120 -5.48 4.76 -13.44
CA SER A 120 -6.19 4.87 -12.17
C SER A 120 -6.21 3.59 -11.34
N LEU A 121 -5.85 2.47 -11.92
CA LEU A 121 -5.94 1.14 -11.30
C LEU A 121 -4.59 0.59 -10.87
N VAL A 122 -3.49 1.03 -11.50
CA VAL A 122 -2.16 0.51 -11.19
C VAL A 122 -1.81 0.80 -9.73
N ASN A 123 -1.46 -0.26 -9.02
CA ASN A 123 -1.11 -0.19 -7.61
C ASN A 123 0.32 -0.68 -7.38
N ASN A 124 1.18 0.26 -7.12
CA ASN A 124 2.58 0.01 -6.82
C ASN A 124 2.87 0.07 -5.32
N LEU A 125 1.90 -0.13 -4.45
CA LEU A 125 2.07 -0.02 -3.01
C LEU A 125 2.60 1.36 -2.56
N GLY A 126 2.13 2.45 -3.20
CA GLY A 126 2.49 3.80 -2.79
C GLY A 126 3.91 4.25 -3.15
N SER A 127 4.49 3.73 -4.26
CA SER A 127 5.84 4.11 -4.70
C SER A 127 6.01 5.58 -5.00
N GLU A 128 4.92 6.25 -5.32
CA GLU A 128 4.93 7.68 -5.62
C GLU A 128 4.98 8.53 -4.35
N GLU A 129 4.52 7.97 -3.24
CA GLU A 129 4.60 8.59 -1.92
C GLU A 129 5.99 8.42 -1.28
N LEU A 130 6.72 7.39 -1.69
CA LEU A 130 8.09 7.15 -1.31
C LEU A 130 8.99 7.77 -2.38
N ALA A 131 9.69 8.83 -2.07
CA ALA A 131 10.58 9.62 -2.95
C ALA A 131 11.10 8.87 -4.19
N SER A 132 11.10 9.54 -5.34
CA SER A 132 11.18 9.08 -6.73
C SER A 132 12.27 8.07 -7.13
N ASN A 133 13.11 7.62 -6.24
CA ASN A 133 14.21 6.67 -6.50
C ASN A 133 14.08 5.33 -5.78
N GLN A 134 13.00 5.11 -5.07
CA GLN A 134 12.84 3.86 -4.32
C GLN A 134 12.07 2.83 -5.14
N LYS A 135 12.67 1.65 -5.24
CA LYS A 135 12.00 0.47 -5.79
C LYS A 135 10.84 0.10 -4.89
N LEU A 136 9.72 -0.23 -5.50
CA LEU A 136 8.58 -0.76 -4.78
C LEU A 136 8.84 -2.16 -4.30
N TYR A 137 8.42 -2.39 -3.10
CA TYR A 137 8.66 -3.64 -2.43
C TYR A 137 7.35 -4.20 -1.89
N GLU A 138 7.12 -5.47 -2.13
CA GLU A 138 6.09 -6.22 -1.44
C GLU A 138 6.48 -6.33 0.03
N ILE A 139 5.63 -5.83 0.92
CA ILE A 139 5.87 -5.87 2.36
C ILE A 139 5.41 -7.23 2.88
N ARG A 140 6.36 -8.02 3.40
CA ARG A 140 6.08 -9.20 4.20
C ARG A 140 6.40 -8.92 5.65
N LEU A 141 5.39 -9.01 6.48
CA LEU A 141 5.59 -8.93 7.93
C LEU A 141 6.30 -10.20 8.40
N LYS A 142 7.43 -10.03 9.04
CA LYS A 142 8.20 -11.10 9.66
C LYS A 142 8.52 -10.73 11.09
N ASN A 143 8.30 -11.67 11.99
CA ASN A 143 8.71 -11.50 13.38
C ASN A 143 10.23 -11.49 13.46
N VAL A 144 10.79 -10.35 13.83
CA VAL A 144 12.23 -10.18 14.04
C VAL A 144 12.43 -9.50 15.38
N PRO A 145 13.31 -10.02 16.24
CA PRO A 145 13.61 -9.38 17.51
C PRO A 145 14.03 -7.93 17.31
N LEU A 146 13.51 -7.03 18.15
CA LEU A 146 14.00 -5.66 18.17
C LEU A 146 15.47 -5.65 18.58
N PRO A 147 16.28 -4.73 18.02
CA PRO A 147 17.65 -4.55 18.49
C PRO A 147 17.61 -4.23 19.99
N LYS A 148 18.45 -4.89 20.76
CA LYS A 148 18.58 -4.63 22.21
C LYS A 148 18.97 -3.16 22.39
N VAL A 149 18.09 -2.40 22.99
CA VAL A 149 18.41 -1.03 23.39
C VAL A 149 19.39 -1.11 24.55
N ASP A 150 20.51 -0.41 24.43
CA ASP A 150 21.53 -0.37 25.49
C ASP A 150 20.88 0.20 26.76
N GLU A 151 21.05 -0.50 27.85
CA GLU A 151 20.42 -0.18 29.15
C GLU A 151 20.78 1.23 29.61
N SER A 152 21.96 1.72 29.21
CA SER A 152 22.40 3.09 29.44
C SER A 152 21.54 4.15 28.76
N VAL A 153 21.01 3.85 27.57
CA VAL A 153 20.08 4.76 26.83
C VAL A 153 18.72 4.77 27.52
N ARG A 154 18.26 3.62 28.00
CA ARG A 154 16.97 3.49 28.70
C ARG A 154 16.98 4.24 30.04
N LEU A 155 18.08 4.15 30.80
CA LEU A 155 18.28 4.92 32.04
C LEU A 155 18.29 6.43 31.78
N ARG A 156 18.94 6.91 30.72
CA ARG A 156 18.96 8.32 30.37
C ARG A 156 17.58 8.85 29.99
N GLN A 157 16.76 8.05 29.31
CA GLN A 157 15.38 8.42 28.96
C GLN A 157 14.47 8.47 30.19
N GLN A 158 14.65 7.59 31.15
CA GLN A 158 13.91 7.60 32.43
C GLN A 158 14.28 8.83 33.29
N THR A 159 15.57 9.15 33.44
CA THR A 159 16.00 10.33 34.16
C THR A 159 15.57 11.64 33.53
N GLN A 160 15.48 11.70 32.20
CA GLN A 160 14.95 12.91 31.50
C GLN A 160 13.42 13.05 31.65
N ALA A 161 12.68 11.96 31.78
CA ALA A 161 11.25 12.01 32.05
C ALA A 161 10.91 12.45 33.47
N GLU A 162 11.78 12.16 34.46
CA GLU A 162 11.59 12.56 35.86
C GLU A 162 12.00 14.02 36.13
N VAL A 163 12.86 14.62 35.33
CA VAL A 163 13.38 15.99 35.49
C VAL A 163 12.51 17.05 34.81
N LYS A 164 11.39 16.72 34.21
CA LYS A 164 10.47 17.72 33.70
C LYS A 164 9.76 18.41 34.88
N PRO A 165 10.12 19.67 35.25
CA PRO A 165 9.42 20.36 36.32
C PRO A 165 7.96 20.48 35.93
N ARG A 166 7.07 20.01 36.77
CA ARG A 166 5.67 20.33 36.70
C ARG A 166 5.55 21.84 36.88
N SER A 167 5.44 22.59 35.81
CA SER A 167 5.00 23.98 35.94
C SER A 167 3.59 23.95 36.50
N SER A 168 3.40 24.58 37.65
CA SER A 168 2.16 24.68 38.39
C SER A 168 1.07 25.53 37.69
N ASP A 169 1.31 25.94 36.47
CA ASP A 169 0.40 26.75 35.65
C ASP A 169 -0.08 25.98 34.40
N ALA A 170 -0.60 24.78 34.60
CA ALA A 170 -1.27 24.08 33.51
C ALA A 170 -2.74 24.51 33.45
N THR A 171 -3.02 25.56 32.67
CA THR A 171 -4.38 25.86 32.23
C THR A 171 -4.77 24.85 31.16
N THR A 172 -5.66 23.93 31.49
CA THR A 172 -6.19 22.99 30.51
C THR A 172 -7.37 23.63 29.79
N SER A 173 -7.21 24.01 28.53
CA SER A 173 -8.31 24.47 27.69
C SER A 173 -8.83 23.33 26.82
N THR A 174 -10.09 22.99 26.97
CA THR A 174 -10.76 22.01 26.12
C THR A 174 -11.71 22.71 25.17
N THR A 175 -11.49 22.56 23.88
CA THR A 175 -12.38 23.11 22.85
C THR A 175 -13.18 21.97 22.25
N ILE A 176 -14.49 22.00 22.42
CA ILE A 176 -15.41 21.03 21.80
C ILE A 176 -16.06 21.69 20.60
N VAL A 177 -15.83 21.14 19.42
CA VAL A 177 -16.42 21.60 18.15
C VAL A 177 -17.47 20.60 17.72
N ARG A 178 -18.72 21.02 17.65
CA ARG A 178 -19.80 20.23 17.04
C ARG A 178 -19.90 20.55 15.56
N ARG A 179 -19.92 19.52 14.75
CA ARG A 179 -20.09 19.63 13.30
C ARG A 179 -21.33 18.87 12.86
N ASP A 180 -22.00 19.35 11.82
CA ASP A 180 -23.06 18.63 11.16
C ASP A 180 -22.56 17.54 10.23
N ALA A 181 -23.46 16.73 9.65
CA ALA A 181 -23.12 15.67 8.70
C ALA A 181 -22.47 16.20 7.39
N ALA A 182 -22.53 17.50 7.10
CA ALA A 182 -21.91 18.17 5.96
C ALA A 182 -20.54 18.79 6.32
N GLY A 183 -20.11 18.67 7.59
CA GLY A 183 -18.82 19.16 8.05
C GLY A 183 -18.81 20.62 8.51
N ASN A 184 -19.96 21.32 8.55
CA ASN A 184 -20.05 22.69 9.02
C ASN A 184 -20.04 22.74 10.55
N VAL A 185 -19.37 23.77 11.10
CA VAL A 185 -19.29 23.98 12.54
C VAL A 185 -20.60 24.55 13.04
N LEU A 186 -21.30 23.80 13.90
CA LEU A 186 -22.59 24.21 14.48
C LEU A 186 -22.42 24.97 15.79
N ASP A 187 -21.42 24.60 16.60
CA ASP A 187 -21.16 25.24 17.88
C ASP A 187 -19.70 24.99 18.32
N VAL A 188 -19.13 25.97 19.03
CA VAL A 188 -17.79 25.91 19.60
C VAL A 188 -17.87 26.25 21.07
N GLN A 189 -17.75 25.26 21.94
CA GLN A 189 -17.66 25.47 23.37
C GLN A 189 -16.19 25.44 23.81
N LYS A 190 -15.75 26.51 24.45
CA LYS A 190 -14.42 26.63 25.02
C LYS A 190 -14.56 26.70 26.53
N SER A 191 -14.02 25.72 27.24
CA SER A 191 -13.97 25.72 28.69
C SER A 191 -12.53 25.85 29.18
N GLU A 192 -12.26 26.84 30.00
CA GLU A 192 -11.01 27.00 30.76
C GLU A 192 -11.31 26.63 32.22
N SER A 193 -10.60 25.63 32.72
CA SER A 193 -10.60 25.34 34.16
C SER A 193 -9.24 25.70 34.76
N ALA A 194 -9.24 26.71 35.60
CA ALA A 194 -8.11 27.02 36.47
C ALA A 194 -8.22 26.13 37.73
N VAL A 195 -7.16 25.40 38.03
CA VAL A 195 -7.05 24.68 39.30
C VAL A 195 -6.71 25.70 40.38
N GLU A 196 -7.72 26.12 41.13
CA GLU A 196 -7.54 26.98 42.29
C GLU A 196 -6.86 26.19 43.38
N GLY A 197 -5.69 26.66 43.80
CA GLY A 197 -4.90 26.06 44.86
C GLY A 197 -5.63 26.09 46.21
N ALA A 198 -5.58 24.99 46.93
CA ALA A 198 -6.17 24.85 48.25
C ALA A 198 -5.61 25.86 49.23
N PRO A 199 -6.45 26.41 50.15
CA PRO A 199 -5.96 27.35 51.16
C PRO A 199 -5.12 26.63 52.21
N GLN A 200 -4.02 27.27 52.54
CA GLN A 200 -3.21 26.86 53.69
C GLN A 200 -3.89 27.30 55.00
N PRO A 201 -3.66 26.52 56.09
CA PRO A 201 -4.12 26.89 57.41
C PRO A 201 -3.31 28.03 58.03
#